data_6208ab29daf25eec298733631c0775ef
#
_entry.id   6208ab29daf25eec298733631c0775ef
#
_cell.length_a   1.000
_cell.length_b   1.000
_cell.length_c   1.000
_cell.angle_alpha   90.00
_cell.angle_beta   90.00
_cell.angle_gamma   90.00
#
_symmetry.space_group_name_H-M   'P 1'
#
loop_
_entity.id
_entity.type
_entity.pdbx_description
1 polymer ?
#
loop_
_entity_poly.entity_id
_entity_poly.type
_entity_poly.pdbx_seq_one_letter_code
_entity_poly.pdbx_strand_id
1 'polypeptide(L)'
;MKKLFNEIADNGWLSREEVQTFISDKNIIKAINESTSPVYENIFNALKLVSYDAVKVLILGQDPYPNPLHAHGLAFSSKNSTTPGSLRNIFKAIDSLYGSNLVGKKNNDLTPWAEDGVLLLNTALTYKNVCNETLPPKDNKKNQAKEKTFHMSVWEPFIDLIITKLLNRNRKLVMLLWGGDAWNIVLKNIKKQNIVTKEYENGKVILPDKNILIMHTDHPSQVKINLGGKFLEHAPLHFSECDKFLGENKINWINL
;
A
#
# COMPACT_ATOMS: atom_id res chain seq x y z
N MET A 1 -10.84 10.62 16.57
CA MET A 1 -9.97 11.11 15.49
C MET A 1 -8.63 11.63 15.99
N LYS A 2 -8.57 12.64 16.86
CA LYS A 2 -7.29 13.18 17.39
C LYS A 2 -6.38 12.10 17.97
N LYS A 3 -6.93 11.10 18.69
CA LYS A 3 -6.17 9.96 19.21
C LYS A 3 -5.45 9.20 18.11
N LEU A 4 -6.13 8.83 17.00
CA LEU A 4 -5.54 8.10 15.88
C LEU A 4 -4.37 8.86 15.23
N PHE A 5 -4.54 10.16 14.99
CA PHE A 5 -3.46 10.98 14.42
C PHE A 5 -2.29 11.16 15.37
N ASN A 6 -2.53 11.25 16.69
CA ASN A 6 -1.47 11.31 17.67
C ASN A 6 -0.65 10.00 17.73
N GLU A 7 -1.30 8.83 17.63
CA GLU A 7 -0.61 7.54 17.61
C GLU A 7 0.41 7.46 16.46
N ILE A 8 0.06 7.93 15.27
CA ILE A 8 1.00 7.94 14.14
C ILE A 8 2.03 9.08 14.22
N ALA A 9 1.71 10.19 14.88
CA ALA A 9 2.68 11.24 15.17
C ALA A 9 3.74 10.75 16.17
N ASP A 10 3.35 10.01 17.19
CA ASP A 10 4.27 9.41 18.17
C ASP A 10 5.18 8.35 17.51
N ASN A 11 4.75 7.73 16.40
CA ASN A 11 5.55 6.87 15.53
C ASN A 11 6.42 7.64 14.50
N GLY A 12 6.51 8.95 14.59
CA GLY A 12 7.36 9.79 13.75
C GLY A 12 6.79 10.18 12.39
N TRP A 13 5.54 9.78 12.07
CA TRP A 13 4.95 10.05 10.77
C TRP A 13 4.52 11.50 10.57
N LEU A 14 4.04 12.16 11.62
CA LEU A 14 3.51 13.52 11.55
C LEU A 14 4.12 14.42 12.63
N SER A 15 4.33 15.69 12.31
CA SER A 15 4.54 16.74 13.30
C SER A 15 3.22 17.10 13.99
N ARG A 16 3.30 17.82 15.13
CA ARG A 16 2.11 18.30 15.82
C ARG A 16 1.28 19.27 14.97
N GLU A 17 1.93 20.07 14.13
CA GLU A 17 1.29 20.99 13.20
C GLU A 17 0.54 20.24 12.08
N GLU A 18 1.19 19.22 11.48
CA GLU A 18 0.55 18.36 10.47
C GLU A 18 -0.67 17.62 11.05
N VAL A 19 -0.60 17.16 12.30
CA VAL A 19 -1.77 16.59 12.99
C VAL A 19 -2.92 17.61 13.05
N GLN A 20 -2.66 18.88 13.44
CA GLN A 20 -3.71 19.89 13.50
C GLN A 20 -4.33 20.15 12.13
N THR A 21 -3.53 20.17 11.07
CA THR A 21 -4.01 20.35 9.70
C THR A 21 -5.02 19.25 9.33
N PHE A 22 -4.66 17.96 9.51
CA PHE A 22 -5.53 16.85 9.10
C PHE A 22 -6.76 16.66 10.00
N ILE A 23 -6.66 16.89 11.32
CA ILE A 23 -7.83 16.77 12.20
C ILE A 23 -8.85 17.91 11.99
N SER A 24 -8.46 18.98 11.32
CA SER A 24 -9.33 20.12 10.98
C SER A 24 -9.93 20.01 9.58
N ASP A 25 -9.46 19.06 8.74
CA ASP A 25 -9.97 18.86 7.38
C ASP A 25 -11.35 18.20 7.41
N LYS A 26 -12.37 18.95 6.94
CA LYS A 26 -13.77 18.49 6.93
C LYS A 26 -13.99 17.27 6.03
N ASN A 27 -13.22 17.12 4.95
CA ASN A 27 -13.36 15.99 4.04
C ASN A 27 -12.76 14.73 4.67
N ILE A 28 -11.62 14.84 5.34
CA ILE A 28 -11.02 13.72 6.10
C ILE A 28 -11.94 13.30 7.24
N ILE A 29 -12.50 14.27 8.01
CA ILE A 29 -13.48 13.98 9.05
C ILE A 29 -14.68 13.23 8.45
N LYS A 30 -15.22 13.69 7.34
CA LYS A 30 -16.33 13.04 6.64
C LYS A 30 -15.97 11.63 6.19
N ALA A 31 -14.82 11.46 5.53
CA ALA A 31 -14.37 10.16 5.04
C ALA A 31 -14.18 9.14 6.15
N ILE A 32 -13.66 9.55 7.31
CA ILE A 32 -13.51 8.71 8.49
C ILE A 32 -14.88 8.34 9.08
N ASN A 33 -15.76 9.32 9.29
CA ASN A 33 -17.07 9.11 9.93
C ASN A 33 -18.02 8.27 9.06
N GLU A 34 -17.94 8.39 7.75
CA GLU A 34 -18.78 7.65 6.80
C GLU A 34 -18.13 6.33 6.33
N SER A 35 -16.91 6.04 6.76
CA SER A 35 -16.21 4.80 6.39
C SER A 35 -16.93 3.57 6.93
N THR A 36 -17.07 2.56 6.09
CA THR A 36 -17.54 1.23 6.49
C THR A 36 -16.39 0.24 6.63
N SER A 37 -15.21 0.56 6.12
CA SER A 37 -14.04 -0.32 6.14
C SER A 37 -12.73 0.49 6.00
N PRO A 38 -11.67 0.11 6.73
CA PRO A 38 -11.64 -0.83 7.86
C PRO A 38 -12.42 -0.28 9.07
N VAL A 39 -12.48 -1.03 10.18
CA VAL A 39 -12.96 -0.49 11.46
C VAL A 39 -12.09 0.70 11.88
N TYR A 40 -12.69 1.64 12.60
CA TYR A 40 -12.09 2.94 12.93
C TYR A 40 -10.67 2.85 13.49
N GLU A 41 -10.42 1.92 14.41
CA GLU A 41 -9.13 1.73 15.08
C GLU A 41 -8.02 1.29 14.13
N ASN A 42 -8.39 0.71 12.99
CA ASN A 42 -7.46 0.14 12.02
C ASN A 42 -7.16 1.07 10.83
N ILE A 43 -7.76 2.26 10.74
CA ILE A 43 -7.56 3.18 9.60
C ILE A 43 -6.07 3.48 9.37
N PHE A 44 -5.31 3.68 10.43
CA PHE A 44 -3.87 3.97 10.37
C PHE A 44 -2.98 2.77 10.75
N ASN A 45 -3.50 1.54 10.67
CA ASN A 45 -2.78 0.37 11.19
C ASN A 45 -1.39 0.19 10.55
N ALA A 46 -1.25 0.42 9.25
CA ALA A 46 0.05 0.37 8.57
C ALA A 46 1.09 1.34 9.21
N LEU A 47 0.67 2.56 9.53
CA LEU A 47 1.52 3.60 10.13
C LEU A 47 1.72 3.41 11.64
N LYS A 48 0.84 2.64 12.30
CA LYS A 48 0.99 2.28 13.72
C LYS A 48 1.95 1.12 13.91
N LEU A 49 1.90 0.12 13.03
CA LEU A 49 2.77 -1.06 13.11
C LEU A 49 4.21 -0.76 12.68
N VAL A 50 4.39 0.13 11.71
CA VAL A 50 5.71 0.50 11.20
C VAL A 50 5.98 1.96 11.52
N SER A 51 6.95 2.25 12.39
CA SER A 51 7.38 3.63 12.63
C SER A 51 8.11 4.19 11.40
N TYR A 52 8.10 5.53 11.26
CA TYR A 52 8.77 6.21 10.15
C TYR A 52 10.22 5.76 9.94
N ASP A 53 10.95 5.60 11.03
CA ASP A 53 12.36 5.18 11.00
C ASP A 53 12.56 3.69 10.68
N ALA A 54 11.58 2.85 10.97
CA ALA A 54 11.68 1.40 10.77
C ALA A 54 11.34 0.94 9.35
N VAL A 55 10.77 1.82 8.50
CA VAL A 55 10.38 1.41 7.13
C VAL A 55 11.60 0.98 6.32
N LYS A 56 11.59 -0.23 5.82
CA LYS A 56 12.55 -0.81 4.87
C LYS A 56 11.95 -0.91 3.46
N VAL A 57 10.67 -1.26 3.38
CA VAL A 57 9.95 -1.45 2.12
C VAL A 57 8.61 -0.73 2.17
N LEU A 58 8.22 -0.07 1.08
CA LEU A 58 6.87 0.44 0.85
C LEU A 58 6.17 -0.42 -0.19
N ILE A 59 4.98 -0.90 0.12
CA ILE A 59 4.04 -1.49 -0.85
C ILE A 59 2.77 -0.65 -0.83
N LEU A 60 2.38 -0.10 -1.99
CA LEU A 60 1.16 0.70 -2.13
C LEU A 60 0.01 -0.15 -2.66
N GLY A 61 -1.07 -0.22 -1.88
CA GLY A 61 -2.38 -0.70 -2.33
C GLY A 61 -3.28 0.46 -2.75
N GLN A 62 -4.48 0.16 -3.22
CA GLN A 62 -5.42 1.17 -3.68
C GLN A 62 -6.38 1.60 -2.56
N ASP A 63 -7.21 0.70 -2.07
CA ASP A 63 -8.26 0.94 -1.08
C ASP A 63 -8.47 -0.30 -0.20
N PRO A 64 -9.08 -0.16 0.99
CA PRO A 64 -9.41 -1.30 1.84
C PRO A 64 -10.42 -2.24 1.19
N TYR A 65 -10.39 -3.52 1.57
CA TYR A 65 -11.46 -4.45 1.20
C TYR A 65 -12.81 -3.90 1.68
N PRO A 66 -13.91 -4.10 0.90
CA PRO A 66 -15.22 -3.55 1.24
C PRO A 66 -15.82 -4.10 2.55
N ASN A 67 -15.44 -5.31 2.93
CA ASN A 67 -15.90 -5.94 4.16
C ASN A 67 -14.97 -5.56 5.33
N PRO A 68 -15.47 -4.88 6.36
CA PRO A 68 -14.67 -4.47 7.53
C PRO A 68 -14.10 -5.63 8.35
N LEU A 69 -14.71 -6.83 8.24
CA LEU A 69 -14.16 -8.03 8.88
C LEU A 69 -12.90 -8.57 8.15
N HIS A 70 -12.68 -8.17 6.91
CA HIS A 70 -11.53 -8.59 6.11
C HIS A 70 -10.41 -7.55 6.12
N ALA A 71 -10.77 -6.26 6.10
CA ALA A 71 -9.82 -5.16 6.09
C ALA A 71 -9.37 -4.81 7.51
N HIS A 72 -8.06 -4.69 7.69
CA HIS A 72 -7.48 -4.29 8.97
C HIS A 72 -6.38 -3.22 8.83
N GLY A 73 -6.48 -2.40 7.78
CA GLY A 73 -5.62 -1.23 7.58
C GLY A 73 -4.24 -1.52 7.00
N LEU A 74 -4.00 -2.73 6.51
CA LEU A 74 -2.80 -3.12 5.77
C LEU A 74 -3.15 -3.43 4.31
N ALA A 75 -2.45 -2.83 3.36
CA ALA A 75 -2.64 -3.06 1.94
C ALA A 75 -2.43 -4.54 1.58
N PHE A 76 -3.29 -5.09 0.73
CA PHE A 76 -3.33 -6.49 0.30
C PHE A 76 -3.61 -7.52 1.39
N SER A 77 -3.42 -7.19 2.67
CA SER A 77 -3.64 -8.08 3.82
C SER A 77 -5.12 -8.28 4.11
N SER A 78 -5.51 -9.47 4.54
CA SER A 78 -6.91 -9.80 4.82
C SER A 78 -7.06 -10.72 6.02
N LYS A 79 -8.08 -10.45 6.84
CA LYS A 79 -8.50 -11.38 7.91
C LYS A 79 -9.42 -12.50 7.39
N ASN A 80 -9.74 -12.53 6.10
CA ASN A 80 -10.55 -13.59 5.50
C ASN A 80 -9.75 -14.90 5.40
N SER A 81 -10.39 -16.02 5.67
CA SER A 81 -9.82 -17.37 5.47
C SER A 81 -9.63 -17.72 3.99
N THR A 82 -10.40 -17.10 3.08
CA THR A 82 -10.22 -17.24 1.64
C THR A 82 -9.22 -16.22 1.15
N THR A 83 -8.13 -16.69 0.53
CA THR A 83 -7.07 -15.81 0.01
C THR A 83 -7.59 -14.95 -1.14
N PRO A 84 -7.57 -13.61 -1.01
CA PRO A 84 -7.94 -12.70 -2.08
C PRO A 84 -7.08 -12.89 -3.33
N GLY A 85 -7.66 -12.66 -4.53
CA GLY A 85 -7.00 -12.94 -5.80
C GLY A 85 -5.65 -12.25 -5.98
N SER A 86 -5.56 -10.96 -5.65
CA SER A 86 -4.30 -10.21 -5.73
C SER A 86 -3.25 -10.77 -4.77
N LEU A 87 -3.62 -11.03 -3.51
CA LEU A 87 -2.72 -11.61 -2.52
C LEU A 87 -2.24 -13.01 -2.91
N ARG A 88 -3.13 -13.83 -3.48
CA ARG A 88 -2.75 -15.15 -4.00
C ARG A 88 -1.68 -15.05 -5.10
N ASN A 89 -1.74 -14.04 -5.95
CA ASN A 89 -0.75 -13.84 -6.99
C ASN A 89 0.58 -13.30 -6.43
N ILE A 90 0.54 -12.46 -5.40
CA ILE A 90 1.73 -12.06 -4.65
C ILE A 90 2.39 -13.29 -4.03
N PHE A 91 1.63 -14.15 -3.37
CA PHE A 91 2.16 -15.41 -2.80
C PHE A 91 2.75 -16.33 -3.85
N LYS A 92 2.12 -16.49 -5.03
CA LYS A 92 2.69 -17.26 -6.13
C LYS A 92 4.06 -16.74 -6.58
N ALA A 93 4.24 -15.41 -6.63
CA ALA A 93 5.51 -14.82 -7.00
C ALA A 93 6.60 -15.12 -5.95
N ILE A 94 6.25 -15.06 -4.66
CA ILE A 94 7.14 -15.39 -3.55
C ILE A 94 7.46 -16.90 -3.55
N ASP A 95 6.44 -17.74 -3.66
CA ASP A 95 6.60 -19.21 -3.69
C ASP A 95 7.50 -19.65 -4.85
N SER A 96 7.39 -19.02 -6.03
CA SER A 96 8.24 -19.32 -7.18
C SER A 96 9.71 -18.94 -6.98
N LEU A 97 9.98 -17.90 -6.18
CA LEU A 97 11.34 -17.43 -5.91
C LEU A 97 12.03 -18.22 -4.78
N TYR A 98 11.30 -18.46 -3.68
CA TYR A 98 11.88 -19.03 -2.45
C TYR A 98 11.57 -20.53 -2.27
N GLY A 99 10.80 -21.16 -3.16
CA GLY A 99 10.36 -22.54 -3.01
C GLY A 99 9.44 -22.75 -1.80
N SER A 100 8.74 -21.69 -1.35
CA SER A 100 7.81 -21.73 -0.23
C SER A 100 6.42 -22.24 -0.66
N ASN A 101 5.48 -22.32 0.29
CA ASN A 101 4.09 -22.70 0.02
C ASN A 101 3.11 -21.76 0.76
N LEU A 102 3.23 -20.47 0.52
CA LEU A 102 2.35 -19.46 1.15
C LEU A 102 0.90 -19.62 0.67
N VAL A 103 0.70 -19.93 -0.59
CA VAL A 103 -0.64 -20.20 -1.15
C VAL A 103 -1.33 -21.35 -0.40
N GLY A 104 -0.59 -22.38 -0.01
CA GLY A 104 -1.11 -23.53 0.73
C GLY A 104 -1.35 -23.28 2.21
N LYS A 105 -0.61 -22.36 2.84
CA LYS A 105 -0.74 -22.04 4.28
C LYS A 105 -2.07 -21.37 4.65
N LYS A 106 -2.75 -20.70 3.68
CA LYS A 106 -4.02 -19.98 3.87
C LYS A 106 -3.98 -18.91 4.96
N ASN A 107 -2.80 -18.44 5.35
CA ASN A 107 -2.67 -17.26 6.19
C ASN A 107 -2.62 -16.02 5.29
N ASN A 108 -3.57 -15.12 5.46
CA ASN A 108 -3.73 -13.93 4.63
C ASN A 108 -3.40 -12.64 5.39
N ASP A 109 -2.99 -12.77 6.65
CA ASP A 109 -2.60 -11.65 7.50
C ASP A 109 -1.11 -11.33 7.30
N LEU A 110 -0.83 -10.16 6.74
CA LEU A 110 0.53 -9.68 6.46
C LEU A 110 1.13 -8.87 7.63
N THR A 111 0.54 -8.93 8.83
CA THR A 111 1.09 -8.27 10.02
C THR A 111 2.57 -8.61 10.24
N PRO A 112 3.05 -9.89 10.08
CA PRO A 112 4.47 -10.20 10.21
C PRO A 112 5.38 -9.43 9.25
N TRP A 113 4.92 -9.11 8.04
CA TRP A 113 5.70 -8.26 7.12
C TRP A 113 5.77 -6.82 7.62
N ALA A 114 4.66 -6.29 8.17
CA ALA A 114 4.67 -4.95 8.75
C ALA A 114 5.63 -4.88 9.95
N GLU A 115 5.62 -5.89 10.83
CA GLU A 115 6.55 -6.00 11.97
C GLU A 115 8.02 -6.09 11.53
N ASP A 116 8.30 -6.64 10.34
CA ASP A 116 9.64 -6.67 9.74
C ASP A 116 10.00 -5.39 8.95
N GLY A 117 9.15 -4.37 8.96
CA GLY A 117 9.42 -3.05 8.37
C GLY A 117 8.84 -2.83 6.97
N VAL A 118 7.85 -3.63 6.55
CA VAL A 118 7.11 -3.40 5.31
C VAL A 118 5.92 -2.49 5.57
N LEU A 119 5.96 -1.27 5.07
CA LEU A 119 4.83 -0.34 5.10
C LEU A 119 3.80 -0.75 4.02
N LEU A 120 2.75 -1.44 4.45
CA LEU A 120 1.64 -1.88 3.61
C LEU A 120 0.56 -0.80 3.59
N LEU A 121 0.75 0.26 2.79
CA LEU A 121 -0.08 1.46 2.80
C LEU A 121 -1.06 1.48 1.62
N ASN A 122 -2.33 1.79 1.87
CA ASN A 122 -3.30 2.07 0.81
C ASN A 122 -3.29 3.57 0.44
N THR A 123 -3.61 3.89 -0.82
CA THR A 123 -3.76 5.28 -1.29
C THR A 123 -5.07 5.91 -0.83
N ALA A 124 -6.10 5.11 -0.52
CA ALA A 124 -7.26 5.52 0.26
C ALA A 124 -7.29 4.72 1.56
N LEU A 125 -7.30 5.40 2.72
CA LEU A 125 -7.26 4.72 4.02
C LEU A 125 -8.64 4.30 4.52
N THR A 126 -9.69 4.77 3.87
CA THR A 126 -11.08 4.49 4.19
C THR A 126 -11.86 4.09 2.95
N TYR A 127 -12.92 3.33 3.14
CA TYR A 127 -13.83 2.88 2.10
C TYR A 127 -15.27 2.94 2.61
N LYS A 128 -16.22 3.35 1.75
CA LYS A 128 -17.64 3.35 2.04
C LYS A 128 -18.35 2.39 1.08
N ASN A 129 -18.96 1.36 1.63
CA ASN A 129 -19.82 0.47 0.84
C ASN A 129 -21.18 1.12 0.67
N VAL A 130 -21.54 1.44 -0.57
CA VAL A 130 -22.84 2.03 -0.94
C VAL A 130 -23.68 1.10 -1.79
N CYS A 131 -23.34 -0.20 -1.82
CA CYS A 131 -24.15 -1.18 -2.53
C CYS A 131 -25.53 -1.29 -1.88
N ASN A 132 -26.56 -1.19 -2.72
CA ASN A 132 -27.95 -1.32 -2.36
C ASN A 132 -28.59 -2.43 -3.21
N GLU A 133 -29.08 -3.48 -2.58
CA GLU A 133 -29.66 -4.65 -3.26
C GLU A 133 -30.91 -4.31 -4.08
N THR A 134 -31.57 -3.18 -3.78
CA THR A 134 -32.74 -2.70 -4.54
C THR A 134 -32.38 -1.98 -5.84
N LEU A 135 -31.10 -1.62 -6.05
CA LEU A 135 -30.64 -0.95 -7.24
C LEU A 135 -30.09 -1.93 -8.29
N PRO A 136 -30.25 -1.62 -9.58
CA PRO A 136 -29.59 -2.38 -10.64
C PRO A 136 -28.07 -2.48 -10.44
N PRO A 137 -27.43 -3.62 -10.79
CA PRO A 137 -25.99 -3.79 -10.62
C PRO A 137 -25.13 -2.68 -11.25
N LYS A 138 -25.58 -2.11 -12.38
CA LYS A 138 -24.91 -1.00 -13.07
C LYS A 138 -24.87 0.25 -12.20
N ASP A 139 -25.97 0.58 -11.51
CA ASP A 139 -26.08 1.79 -10.69
C ASP A 139 -25.28 1.60 -9.39
N ASN A 140 -25.31 0.42 -8.78
CA ASN A 140 -24.45 0.07 -7.66
C ASN A 140 -22.97 0.25 -8.03
N LYS A 141 -22.54 -0.27 -9.17
CA LYS A 141 -21.16 -0.14 -9.65
C LYS A 141 -20.77 1.34 -9.85
N LYS A 142 -21.68 2.16 -10.42
CA LYS A 142 -21.45 3.60 -10.62
C LYS A 142 -21.33 4.34 -9.29
N ASN A 143 -22.23 4.06 -8.34
CA ASN A 143 -22.22 4.70 -7.02
C ASN A 143 -20.94 4.31 -6.25
N GLN A 144 -20.57 3.05 -6.28
CA GLN A 144 -19.36 2.57 -5.64
C GLN A 144 -18.09 3.21 -6.24
N ALA A 145 -18.03 3.41 -7.56
CA ALA A 145 -16.92 4.09 -8.23
C ALA A 145 -16.80 5.56 -7.80
N LYS A 146 -17.93 6.26 -7.59
CA LYS A 146 -17.93 7.64 -7.07
C LYS A 146 -17.38 7.72 -5.66
N GLU A 147 -17.84 6.85 -4.76
CA GLU A 147 -17.34 6.79 -3.38
C GLU A 147 -15.84 6.47 -3.33
N LYS A 148 -15.40 5.52 -4.13
CA LYS A 148 -13.98 5.20 -4.25
C LYS A 148 -13.16 6.42 -4.69
N THR A 149 -13.61 7.14 -5.74
CA THR A 149 -12.94 8.36 -6.21
C THR A 149 -12.91 9.44 -5.12
N PHE A 150 -14.01 9.62 -4.39
CA PHE A 150 -14.07 10.55 -3.26
C PHE A 150 -13.04 10.19 -2.19
N HIS A 151 -13.03 8.95 -1.70
CA HIS A 151 -12.07 8.54 -0.67
C HIS A 151 -10.62 8.68 -1.15
N MET A 152 -10.30 8.30 -2.39
CA MET A 152 -8.95 8.49 -2.95
C MET A 152 -8.55 9.97 -2.97
N SER A 153 -9.42 10.87 -3.43
CA SER A 153 -9.12 12.30 -3.49
C SER A 153 -8.95 12.95 -2.12
N VAL A 154 -9.71 12.50 -1.13
CA VAL A 154 -9.61 12.99 0.26
C VAL A 154 -8.30 12.60 0.90
N TRP A 155 -7.81 11.39 0.67
CA TRP A 155 -6.56 10.91 1.25
C TRP A 155 -5.32 11.31 0.47
N GLU A 156 -5.45 11.79 -0.78
CA GLU A 156 -4.31 12.16 -1.64
C GLU A 156 -3.32 13.11 -0.96
N PRO A 157 -3.73 14.23 -0.30
CA PRO A 157 -2.79 15.14 0.35
C PRO A 157 -2.02 14.47 1.50
N PHE A 158 -2.67 13.58 2.24
CA PHE A 158 -2.04 12.82 3.32
C PHE A 158 -1.01 11.83 2.77
N ILE A 159 -1.38 11.07 1.74
CA ILE A 159 -0.47 10.10 1.08
C ILE A 159 0.69 10.82 0.41
N ASP A 160 0.46 11.95 -0.27
CA ASP A 160 1.53 12.78 -0.85
C ASP A 160 2.53 13.23 0.22
N LEU A 161 2.07 13.61 1.41
CA LEU A 161 2.95 13.96 2.53
C LEU A 161 3.80 12.76 2.98
N ILE A 162 3.18 11.58 3.17
CA ILE A 162 3.90 10.36 3.58
C ILE A 162 4.97 9.99 2.54
N ILE A 163 4.62 9.99 1.24
CA ILE A 163 5.56 9.70 0.15
C ILE A 163 6.69 10.74 0.11
N THR A 164 6.35 12.03 0.25
CA THR A 164 7.34 13.11 0.31
C THR A 164 8.36 12.89 1.44
N LYS A 165 7.88 12.54 2.64
CA LYS A 165 8.74 12.24 3.80
C LYS A 165 9.64 11.03 3.52
N LEU A 166 9.10 9.97 2.93
CA LEU A 166 9.88 8.76 2.59
C LEU A 166 10.95 9.05 1.52
N LEU A 167 10.65 9.84 0.49
CA LEU A 167 11.60 10.24 -0.54
C LEU A 167 12.72 11.16 -0.01
N ASN A 168 12.50 11.84 1.11
CA ASN A 168 13.48 12.72 1.75
C ASN A 168 14.29 12.06 2.86
N ARG A 169 14.09 10.76 3.10
CA ARG A 169 14.91 10.01 4.07
C ARG A 169 16.31 9.79 3.54
N ASN A 170 17.28 9.81 4.45
CA ASN A 170 18.67 9.39 4.15
C ASN A 170 18.91 7.94 4.64
N ARG A 171 18.04 7.02 4.24
CA ARG A 171 18.13 5.59 4.58
C ARG A 171 17.72 4.74 3.40
N LYS A 172 18.24 3.51 3.32
CA LYS A 172 17.81 2.55 2.29
C LYS A 172 16.29 2.36 2.35
N LEU A 173 15.66 2.44 1.18
CA LEU A 173 14.23 2.22 1.02
C LEU A 173 13.98 1.51 -0.31
N VAL A 174 13.15 0.48 -0.27
CA VAL A 174 12.61 -0.14 -1.49
C VAL A 174 11.14 0.22 -1.63
N MET A 175 10.71 0.59 -2.83
CA MET A 175 9.30 0.81 -3.15
C MET A 175 8.86 -0.24 -4.17
N LEU A 176 7.93 -1.13 -3.79
CA LEU A 176 7.31 -2.11 -4.67
C LEU A 176 5.94 -1.57 -5.10
N LEU A 177 5.88 -1.05 -6.34
CA LEU A 177 4.73 -0.33 -6.87
C LEU A 177 4.02 -1.17 -7.94
N TRP A 178 2.88 -1.73 -7.59
CA TRP A 178 2.13 -2.65 -8.45
C TRP A 178 0.85 -2.01 -8.97
N GLY A 179 0.88 -1.71 -10.27
CA GLY A 179 -0.19 -1.02 -10.99
C GLY A 179 0.08 0.47 -11.23
N GLY A 180 -0.60 1.02 -12.23
CA GLY A 180 -0.38 2.41 -12.67
C GLY A 180 -0.67 3.44 -11.59
N ASP A 181 -1.68 3.22 -10.75
CA ASP A 181 -2.05 4.18 -9.69
C ASP A 181 -0.92 4.34 -8.66
N ALA A 182 -0.35 3.23 -8.17
CA ALA A 182 0.76 3.26 -7.23
C ALA A 182 2.00 3.94 -7.83
N TRP A 183 2.32 3.62 -9.09
CA TRP A 183 3.43 4.24 -9.81
C TRP A 183 3.23 5.74 -10.02
N ASN A 184 2.06 6.17 -10.49
CA ASN A 184 1.77 7.56 -10.79
C ASN A 184 1.85 8.48 -9.57
N ILE A 185 1.41 8.01 -8.40
CA ILE A 185 1.50 8.78 -7.14
C ILE A 185 2.97 9.03 -6.78
N VAL A 186 3.81 8.00 -6.83
CA VAL A 186 5.24 8.15 -6.49
C VAL A 186 5.96 8.98 -7.54
N LEU A 187 5.70 8.75 -8.84
CA LEU A 187 6.27 9.52 -9.94
C LEU A 187 5.92 11.02 -9.88
N LYS A 188 4.66 11.35 -9.53
CA LYS A 188 4.23 12.73 -9.28
C LYS A 188 5.09 13.40 -8.22
N ASN A 189 5.34 12.71 -7.09
CA ASN A 189 6.14 13.22 -5.99
C ASN A 189 7.64 13.34 -6.34
N ILE A 190 8.19 12.40 -7.10
CA ILE A 190 9.56 12.47 -7.65
C ILE A 190 9.71 13.71 -8.53
N LYS A 191 8.79 13.91 -9.47
CA LYS A 191 8.82 15.08 -10.38
C LYS A 191 8.66 16.40 -9.63
N LYS A 192 7.74 16.48 -8.67
CA LYS A 192 7.51 17.68 -7.84
C LYS A 192 8.75 18.10 -7.06
N GLN A 193 9.59 17.15 -6.67
CA GLN A 193 10.81 17.39 -5.91
C GLN A 193 12.07 17.47 -6.79
N ASN A 194 11.95 17.37 -8.12
CA ASN A 194 13.06 17.34 -9.07
C ASN A 194 14.13 16.28 -8.75
N ILE A 195 13.69 15.10 -8.25
CA ILE A 195 14.61 14.02 -7.90
C ILE A 195 15.12 13.35 -9.17
N VAL A 196 16.44 13.17 -9.26
CA VAL A 196 17.08 12.46 -10.38
C VAL A 196 16.78 10.97 -10.30
N THR A 197 16.40 10.38 -11.42
CA THR A 197 16.12 8.95 -11.56
C THR A 197 17.03 8.31 -12.61
N LYS A 198 17.38 7.03 -12.38
CA LYS A 198 17.96 6.15 -13.40
C LYS A 198 17.02 4.98 -13.61
N GLU A 199 16.51 4.85 -14.82
CA GLU A 199 15.61 3.77 -15.21
C GLU A 199 16.39 2.60 -15.81
N TYR A 200 15.93 1.39 -15.54
CA TYR A 200 16.47 0.12 -16.02
C TYR A 200 15.34 -0.76 -16.55
N GLU A 201 15.69 -1.86 -17.19
CA GLU A 201 14.73 -2.86 -17.65
C GLU A 201 13.86 -3.43 -16.51
N ASN A 202 12.74 -4.03 -16.88
CA ASN A 202 11.81 -4.70 -15.96
C ASN A 202 11.22 -3.80 -14.87
N GLY A 203 11.05 -2.51 -15.14
CA GLY A 203 10.44 -1.57 -14.21
C GLY A 203 11.30 -1.23 -12.99
N LYS A 204 12.61 -1.41 -13.08
CA LYS A 204 13.57 -1.02 -12.04
C LYS A 204 13.98 0.44 -12.20
N VAL A 205 13.82 1.23 -11.15
CA VAL A 205 14.23 2.64 -11.09
C VAL A 205 15.06 2.86 -9.83
N ILE A 206 16.19 3.55 -9.95
CA ILE A 206 17.05 3.90 -8.82
C ILE A 206 17.07 5.42 -8.67
N LEU A 207 16.98 5.88 -7.43
CA LEU A 207 17.22 7.26 -7.02
C LEU A 207 18.61 7.32 -6.33
N PRO A 208 19.69 7.53 -7.09
CA PRO A 208 21.05 7.30 -6.59
C PRO A 208 21.39 8.19 -5.39
N ASP A 209 20.96 9.46 -5.41
CA ASP A 209 21.24 10.44 -4.36
C ASP A 209 20.37 10.25 -3.11
N LYS A 210 19.38 9.35 -3.17
CA LYS A 210 18.41 9.09 -2.09
C LYS A 210 18.54 7.70 -1.49
N ASN A 211 19.40 6.85 -2.05
CA ASN A 211 19.52 5.45 -1.63
C ASN A 211 18.15 4.70 -1.67
N ILE A 212 17.38 4.93 -2.74
CA ILE A 212 16.05 4.36 -2.95
C ILE A 212 16.04 3.53 -4.23
N LEU A 213 15.54 2.30 -4.10
CA LEU A 213 15.19 1.40 -5.20
C LEU A 213 13.68 1.38 -5.38
N ILE A 214 13.21 1.59 -6.61
CA ILE A 214 11.81 1.41 -6.99
C ILE A 214 11.71 0.26 -7.98
N MET A 215 10.77 -0.63 -7.75
CA MET A 215 10.40 -1.70 -8.68
C MET A 215 8.92 -1.54 -9.02
N HIS A 216 8.57 -1.40 -10.30
CA HIS A 216 7.18 -1.26 -10.71
C HIS A 216 6.79 -2.25 -11.81
N THR A 217 5.56 -2.75 -11.77
CA THR A 217 4.96 -3.64 -12.77
C THR A 217 3.44 -3.51 -12.71
N ASP A 218 2.74 -4.35 -13.48
CA ASP A 218 1.28 -4.42 -13.47
C ASP A 218 0.72 -4.75 -12.07
N HIS A 219 -0.56 -4.45 -11.87
CA HIS A 219 -1.25 -4.79 -10.62
C HIS A 219 -1.36 -6.32 -10.44
N PRO A 220 -1.30 -6.86 -9.20
CA PRO A 220 -1.38 -8.30 -8.94
C PRO A 220 -2.65 -9.01 -9.44
N SER A 221 -3.71 -8.28 -9.78
CA SER A 221 -4.88 -8.85 -10.46
C SER A 221 -4.67 -9.07 -11.96
N GLN A 222 -3.63 -8.48 -12.57
CA GLN A 222 -3.33 -8.52 -14.00
C GLN A 222 -2.27 -9.60 -14.29
N VAL A 223 -2.70 -10.85 -14.23
CA VAL A 223 -1.81 -12.02 -14.42
C VAL A 223 -2.02 -12.76 -15.73
N LYS A 224 -3.02 -12.36 -16.53
CA LYS A 224 -3.30 -13.03 -17.81
C LYS A 224 -2.37 -12.51 -18.89
N ILE A 225 -1.34 -13.27 -19.24
CA ILE A 225 -0.36 -12.98 -20.30
C ILE A 225 -1.07 -12.67 -21.63
N ASN A 226 -2.16 -13.38 -21.97
CA ASN A 226 -2.96 -13.14 -23.18
C ASN A 226 -3.64 -11.76 -23.23
N LEU A 227 -3.67 -11.01 -22.10
CA LEU A 227 -4.18 -9.66 -21.99
C LEU A 227 -3.07 -8.64 -21.63
N GLY A 228 -1.80 -9.05 -21.79
CA GLY A 228 -0.63 -8.20 -21.53
C GLY A 228 -0.23 -8.04 -20.06
N GLY A 229 -0.83 -8.80 -19.14
CA GLY A 229 -0.50 -8.73 -17.72
C GLY A 229 0.82 -9.43 -17.38
N LYS A 230 1.78 -8.68 -16.84
CA LYS A 230 3.16 -9.11 -16.57
C LYS A 230 3.48 -9.32 -15.09
N PHE A 231 2.50 -9.24 -14.21
CA PHE A 231 2.78 -9.28 -12.76
C PHE A 231 3.58 -10.52 -12.35
N LEU A 232 3.14 -11.74 -12.73
CA LEU A 232 3.82 -12.99 -12.34
C LEU A 232 5.16 -13.21 -13.05
N GLU A 233 5.42 -12.49 -14.13
CA GLU A 233 6.71 -12.49 -14.83
C GLU A 233 7.74 -11.63 -14.08
N HIS A 234 7.34 -10.45 -13.62
CA HIS A 234 8.24 -9.47 -13.02
C HIS A 234 8.32 -9.52 -11.49
N ALA A 235 7.23 -9.86 -10.80
CA ALA A 235 7.18 -9.77 -9.33
C ALA A 235 8.22 -10.64 -8.60
N PRO A 236 8.60 -11.84 -9.04
CA PRO A 236 9.71 -12.57 -8.42
C PRO A 236 11.01 -11.79 -8.43
N LEU A 237 11.31 -11.05 -9.53
CA LEU A 237 12.49 -10.20 -9.63
C LEU A 237 12.42 -9.04 -8.62
N HIS A 238 11.22 -8.47 -8.37
CA HIS A 238 11.04 -7.41 -7.38
C HIS A 238 11.49 -7.82 -5.98
N PHE A 239 11.13 -9.03 -5.54
CA PHE A 239 11.53 -9.55 -4.24
C PHE A 239 13.04 -9.84 -4.19
N SER A 240 13.62 -10.44 -5.23
CA SER A 240 15.05 -10.72 -5.27
C SER A 240 15.91 -9.46 -5.32
N GLU A 241 15.51 -8.44 -6.07
CA GLU A 241 16.21 -7.15 -6.11
C GLU A 241 16.04 -6.37 -4.81
N CYS A 242 14.87 -6.47 -4.15
CA CYS A 242 14.64 -5.94 -2.83
C CYS A 242 15.63 -6.54 -1.81
N ASP A 243 15.75 -7.86 -1.78
CA ASP A 243 16.68 -8.55 -0.88
C ASP A 243 18.14 -8.18 -1.12
N LYS A 244 18.56 -8.14 -2.38
CA LYS A 244 19.92 -7.69 -2.76
C LYS A 244 20.20 -6.26 -2.30
N PHE A 245 19.23 -5.36 -2.49
CA PHE A 245 19.40 -3.95 -2.13
C PHE A 245 19.45 -3.74 -0.62
N LEU A 246 18.61 -4.43 0.14
CA LEU A 246 18.57 -4.34 1.61
C LEU A 246 19.74 -5.08 2.27
N GLY A 247 20.23 -6.16 1.67
CA GLY A 247 21.34 -6.98 2.18
C GLY A 247 20.96 -7.69 3.49
N GLU A 248 21.71 -7.46 4.58
CA GLU A 248 21.45 -8.06 5.89
C GLU A 248 20.10 -7.64 6.49
N ASN A 249 19.56 -6.50 6.08
CA ASN A 249 18.25 -5.98 6.52
C ASN A 249 17.08 -6.46 5.67
N LYS A 250 17.26 -7.54 4.88
CA LYS A 250 16.20 -8.09 4.03
C LYS A 250 14.97 -8.51 4.82
N ILE A 251 13.84 -8.55 4.13
CA ILE A 251 12.56 -8.95 4.70
C ILE A 251 12.43 -10.48 4.67
N ASN A 252 11.84 -11.05 5.71
CA ASN A 252 11.46 -12.46 5.71
C ASN A 252 10.07 -12.65 5.07
N TRP A 253 10.03 -12.67 3.73
CA TRP A 253 8.80 -12.77 2.94
C TRP A 253 7.99 -14.05 3.15
N ILE A 254 8.61 -15.12 3.65
CA ILE A 254 7.95 -16.42 3.88
C ILE A 254 7.42 -16.61 5.30
N ASN A 255 7.63 -15.62 6.17
CA ASN A 255 7.11 -15.61 7.54
C ASN A 255 5.67 -15.05 7.56
N LEU A 256 4.68 -15.97 7.64
CA LEU A 256 3.25 -15.67 7.78
C LEU A 256 2.60 -16.65 8.75
#